data_72518ab7ef8e544ac7e68ad062d1c37d
#
_entry.id   72518ab7ef8e544ac7e68ad062d1c37d
#
_cell.length_a   1.000
_cell.length_b   1.000
_cell.length_c   1.000
_cell.angle_alpha   90.00
_cell.angle_beta   90.00
_cell.angle_gamma   90.00
#
_symmetry.space_group_name_H-M   'P 1'
#
loop_
_entity.id
_entity.type
_entity.pdbx_description
1 polymer ?
#
loop_
_entity_poly.entity_id
_entity_poly.type
_entity_poly.pdbx_seq_one_letter_code
_entity_poly.pdbx_strand_id
1 'polypeptide(L)'
;MVEAPNSPSAQGPAPLVPPASVYTVAVRALCEFTAKRGDLDLRFTPSPTGAEGVEGHGVVTARRGVGYQTEVALSGDWGPLRVRGRADGWDPVARRLEEIKTYRGDLAHQPNNHRQLHWAQARVYGALICRQLGLQQVALALVYYNIDTRQETVFSETGEAAALQAFFEEQCWRFAAWSAQETAHRAARD
;
A
#
# COMPACT_ATOMS: atom_id res chain seq x y z
N MET A 1 -32.67 59.22 30.72
CA MET A 1 -31.46 58.74 30.00
C MET A 1 -31.57 57.23 29.86
N VAL A 2 -32.05 56.77 28.71
CA VAL A 2 -32.34 55.37 28.47
C VAL A 2 -31.31 54.89 27.42
N GLU A 3 -30.46 53.98 27.83
CA GLU A 3 -29.42 53.39 26.97
C GLU A 3 -30.07 52.40 25.98
N ALA A 4 -29.75 52.55 24.69
CA ALA A 4 -30.22 51.67 23.64
C ALA A 4 -29.41 50.36 23.64
N PRO A 5 -30.02 49.19 23.35
CA PRO A 5 -29.31 47.92 23.31
C PRO A 5 -28.46 47.79 22.03
N ASN A 6 -27.23 47.38 22.25
CA ASN A 6 -26.23 47.10 21.23
C ASN A 6 -26.66 45.88 20.38
N SER A 7 -26.83 46.04 19.07
CA SER A 7 -27.18 44.97 18.14
C SER A 7 -25.94 44.10 17.86
N PRO A 8 -26.03 42.75 17.88
CA PRO A 8 -24.94 41.90 17.50
C PRO A 8 -24.70 41.92 15.99
N SER A 9 -23.47 42.23 15.58
CA SER A 9 -22.99 42.15 14.20
C SER A 9 -23.15 40.74 13.66
N ALA A 10 -23.93 40.58 12.61
CA ALA A 10 -24.07 39.37 11.86
C ALA A 10 -22.74 39.07 11.16
N GLN A 11 -21.99 38.08 11.67
CA GLN A 11 -20.88 37.49 10.94
C GLN A 11 -21.46 36.70 9.77
N GLY A 12 -21.13 37.12 8.54
CA GLY A 12 -21.46 36.38 7.33
C GLY A 12 -20.86 34.97 7.31
N PRO A 13 -21.46 34.05 6.55
CA PRO A 13 -20.96 32.69 6.48
C PRO A 13 -19.50 32.67 5.99
N ALA A 14 -18.67 31.91 6.70
CA ALA A 14 -17.28 31.69 6.32
C ALA A 14 -17.21 31.19 4.86
N PRO A 15 -16.21 31.60 4.06
CA PRO A 15 -16.07 31.13 2.69
C PRO A 15 -15.93 29.61 2.69
N LEU A 16 -16.78 28.91 1.93
CA LEU A 16 -16.67 27.47 1.67
C LEU A 16 -15.37 27.23 0.93
N VAL A 17 -14.35 26.76 1.66
CA VAL A 17 -13.14 26.24 1.02
C VAL A 17 -13.56 24.99 0.26
N PRO A 18 -13.39 24.93 -1.08
CA PRO A 18 -13.71 23.72 -1.82
C PRO A 18 -12.91 22.56 -1.24
N PRO A 19 -13.49 21.34 -1.12
CA PRO A 19 -12.78 20.20 -0.61
C PRO A 19 -11.53 20.01 -1.47
N ALA A 20 -10.36 19.92 -0.81
CA ALA A 20 -9.10 19.63 -1.49
C ALA A 20 -9.30 18.40 -2.37
N SER A 21 -8.94 18.49 -3.64
CA SER A 21 -9.08 17.38 -4.58
C SER A 21 -8.33 16.16 -4.02
N VAL A 22 -9.07 15.07 -3.80
CA VAL A 22 -8.48 13.83 -3.30
C VAL A 22 -7.64 13.21 -4.41
N TYR A 23 -6.33 13.14 -4.20
CA TYR A 23 -5.43 12.48 -5.13
C TYR A 23 -5.39 10.98 -4.84
N THR A 24 -5.73 10.16 -5.85
CA THR A 24 -5.71 8.70 -5.71
C THR A 24 -4.38 8.11 -6.16
N VAL A 25 -3.75 7.31 -5.31
CA VAL A 25 -2.51 6.60 -5.60
C VAL A 25 -2.68 5.09 -5.34
N ALA A 26 -2.13 4.28 -6.25
CA ALA A 26 -2.10 2.83 -6.04
C ALA A 26 -1.06 2.45 -4.97
N VAL A 27 -1.34 1.43 -4.15
CA VAL A 27 -0.40 0.91 -3.13
C VAL A 27 0.96 0.61 -3.77
N ARG A 28 0.97 -0.06 -4.91
CA ARG A 28 2.23 -0.36 -5.62
C ARG A 28 3.00 0.91 -5.97
N ALA A 29 2.35 1.90 -6.57
CA ALA A 29 2.99 3.15 -6.96
C ALA A 29 3.51 3.93 -5.74
N LEU A 30 2.72 3.99 -4.65
CA LEU A 30 3.15 4.60 -3.40
C LEU A 30 4.44 3.96 -2.89
N CYS A 31 4.49 2.62 -2.80
CA CYS A 31 5.65 1.90 -2.29
C CYS A 31 6.87 1.97 -3.23
N GLU A 32 6.68 1.88 -4.54
CA GLU A 32 7.74 2.05 -5.52
C GLU A 32 8.39 3.43 -5.40
N PHE A 33 7.59 4.43 -5.06
CA PHE A 33 8.08 5.79 -4.90
C PHE A 33 8.76 6.04 -3.55
N THR A 34 8.19 5.56 -2.44
CA THR A 34 8.62 5.94 -1.09
C THR A 34 9.52 4.91 -0.41
N ALA A 35 9.39 3.64 -0.75
CA ALA A 35 10.09 2.53 -0.10
C ALA A 35 11.19 1.89 -0.97
N LYS A 36 11.28 2.28 -2.24
CA LYS A 36 12.35 1.83 -3.14
C LYS A 36 13.70 2.38 -2.65
N ARG A 37 14.67 1.49 -2.49
CA ARG A 37 16.04 1.84 -2.16
C ARG A 37 16.96 1.39 -3.28
N GLY A 38 17.72 2.34 -3.86
CA GLY A 38 18.64 2.08 -4.97
C GLY A 38 17.93 1.75 -6.29
N ASP A 39 18.72 1.41 -7.30
CA ASP A 39 18.20 1.01 -8.61
C ASP A 39 17.67 -0.42 -8.58
N LEU A 40 16.42 -0.61 -9.02
CA LEU A 40 15.88 -1.93 -9.30
C LEU A 40 16.36 -2.32 -10.71
N ASP A 41 17.62 -2.75 -10.82
CA ASP A 41 18.14 -3.24 -12.08
C ASP A 41 17.55 -4.61 -12.41
N LEU A 42 16.50 -4.61 -13.21
CA LEU A 42 15.79 -5.83 -13.63
C LEU A 42 16.44 -6.47 -14.88
N ARG A 43 17.45 -5.85 -15.49
CA ARG A 43 18.02 -6.30 -16.76
C ARG A 43 18.70 -7.66 -16.67
N PHE A 44 19.18 -8.04 -15.49
CA PHE A 44 19.93 -9.27 -15.26
C PHE A 44 19.18 -10.31 -14.41
N THR A 45 17.97 -9.98 -13.96
CA THR A 45 17.17 -10.92 -13.17
C THR A 45 16.21 -11.63 -14.11
N PRO A 46 16.30 -12.95 -14.29
CA PRO A 46 15.30 -13.69 -15.04
C PRO A 46 13.95 -13.48 -14.38
N SER A 47 13.08 -12.71 -15.03
CA SER A 47 11.74 -12.41 -14.51
C SER A 47 10.71 -13.18 -15.30
N PRO A 48 9.66 -13.71 -14.65
CA PRO A 48 8.51 -14.23 -15.34
C PRO A 48 7.87 -13.16 -16.22
N THR A 49 7.25 -13.58 -17.32
CA THR A 49 6.37 -12.71 -18.10
C THR A 49 5.12 -12.35 -17.29
N GLY A 50 4.41 -11.30 -17.69
CA GLY A 50 3.16 -10.93 -17.02
C GLY A 50 2.13 -12.06 -16.99
N ALA A 51 2.02 -12.84 -18.09
CA ALA A 51 1.11 -14.00 -18.16
C ALA A 51 1.51 -15.10 -17.17
N GLU A 52 2.80 -15.44 -17.11
CA GLU A 52 3.34 -16.42 -16.14
C GLU A 52 3.16 -15.95 -14.69
N GLY A 53 3.25 -14.64 -14.45
CA GLY A 53 2.95 -14.04 -13.15
C GLY A 53 1.51 -14.30 -12.74
N VAL A 54 0.56 -14.02 -13.62
CA VAL A 54 -0.89 -14.25 -13.38
C VAL A 54 -1.18 -15.73 -13.15
N GLU A 55 -0.60 -16.62 -13.99
CA GLU A 55 -0.74 -18.08 -13.83
C GLU A 55 -0.19 -18.55 -12.48
N GLY A 56 1.00 -18.08 -12.11
CA GLY A 56 1.63 -18.44 -10.83
C GLY A 56 0.81 -18.00 -9.62
N HIS A 57 0.23 -16.79 -9.64
CA HIS A 57 -0.73 -16.35 -8.61
C HIS A 57 -1.92 -17.30 -8.53
N GLY A 58 -2.50 -17.69 -9.68
CA GLY A 58 -3.59 -18.65 -9.74
C GLY A 58 -3.22 -20.00 -9.13
N VAL A 59 -2.02 -20.51 -9.40
CA VAL A 59 -1.53 -21.77 -8.82
C VAL A 59 -1.39 -21.68 -7.31
N VAL A 60 -0.80 -20.60 -6.80
CA VAL A 60 -0.64 -20.39 -5.35
C VAL A 60 -2.00 -20.30 -4.66
N THR A 61 -2.91 -19.49 -5.18
CA THR A 61 -4.23 -19.28 -4.56
C THR A 61 -5.09 -20.55 -4.60
N ALA A 62 -4.98 -21.36 -5.65
CA ALA A 62 -5.68 -22.65 -5.76
C ALA A 62 -5.24 -23.69 -4.69
N ARG A 63 -4.06 -23.51 -4.09
CA ARG A 63 -3.55 -24.38 -2.99
C ARG A 63 -4.08 -23.95 -1.63
N ARG A 64 -4.78 -22.84 -1.53
CA ARG A 64 -5.31 -22.32 -0.26
C ARG A 64 -6.62 -22.99 0.09
N GLY A 65 -6.95 -22.95 1.39
CA GLY A 65 -8.13 -23.57 1.93
C GLY A 65 -9.44 -22.84 1.61
N VAL A 66 -10.55 -23.46 2.00
CA VAL A 66 -11.89 -22.87 1.86
C VAL A 66 -11.96 -21.55 2.64
N GLY A 67 -12.57 -20.55 2.02
CA GLY A 67 -12.72 -19.21 2.61
C GLY A 67 -11.56 -18.26 2.34
N TYR A 68 -10.48 -18.72 1.71
CA TYR A 68 -9.41 -17.83 1.25
C TYR A 68 -9.93 -16.88 0.17
N GLN A 69 -9.60 -15.61 0.31
CA GLN A 69 -10.05 -14.54 -0.58
C GLN A 69 -8.88 -14.05 -1.43
N THR A 70 -9.10 -13.90 -2.72
CA THR A 70 -8.11 -13.40 -3.68
C THR A 70 -8.47 -11.98 -4.12
N GLU A 71 -7.46 -11.21 -4.56
CA GLU A 71 -7.67 -9.88 -5.13
C GLU A 71 -8.52 -8.97 -4.22
N VAL A 72 -8.18 -8.95 -2.92
CA VAL A 72 -8.95 -8.22 -1.90
C VAL A 72 -8.76 -6.73 -2.08
N ALA A 73 -9.83 -6.03 -2.49
CA ALA A 73 -9.81 -4.60 -2.67
C ALA A 73 -9.73 -3.88 -1.32
N LEU A 74 -8.70 -3.06 -1.17
CA LEU A 74 -8.42 -2.29 0.04
C LEU A 74 -8.18 -0.83 -0.31
N SER A 75 -8.64 0.06 0.54
CA SER A 75 -8.39 1.49 0.42
C SER A 75 -8.33 2.18 1.77
N GLY A 76 -7.65 3.33 1.81
CA GLY A 76 -7.59 4.18 2.99
C GLY A 76 -7.21 5.61 2.61
N ASP A 77 -7.74 6.55 3.36
CA ASP A 77 -7.48 7.97 3.17
C ASP A 77 -6.44 8.47 4.19
N TRP A 78 -5.58 9.37 3.74
CA TRP A 78 -4.64 10.12 4.55
C TRP A 78 -4.49 11.54 3.99
N GLY A 79 -4.97 12.55 4.72
CA GLY A 79 -5.00 13.93 4.23
C GLY A 79 -5.63 14.03 2.83
N PRO A 80 -4.94 14.61 1.83
CA PRO A 80 -5.43 14.72 0.47
C PRO A 80 -5.27 13.44 -0.37
N LEU A 81 -4.68 12.38 0.20
CA LEU A 81 -4.42 11.12 -0.52
C LEU A 81 -5.48 10.08 -0.25
N ARG A 82 -5.92 9.40 -1.30
CA ARG A 82 -6.62 8.13 -1.24
C ARG A 82 -5.72 7.02 -1.78
N VAL A 83 -5.26 6.15 -0.90
CA VAL A 83 -4.44 4.99 -1.26
C VAL A 83 -5.35 3.80 -1.48
N ARG A 84 -5.23 3.11 -2.62
CA ARG A 84 -6.03 1.93 -2.94
C ARG A 84 -5.22 0.87 -3.66
N GLY A 85 -5.66 -0.38 -3.55
CA GLY A 85 -5.07 -1.49 -4.28
C GLY A 85 -5.82 -2.78 -4.03
N ARG A 86 -5.26 -3.88 -4.52
CA ARG A 86 -5.75 -5.23 -4.28
C ARG A 86 -4.63 -6.06 -3.69
N ALA A 87 -4.85 -6.59 -2.49
CA ALA A 87 -3.95 -7.57 -1.90
C ALA A 87 -4.15 -8.91 -2.59
N ASP A 88 -3.08 -9.63 -2.86
CA ASP A 88 -3.13 -10.89 -3.62
C ASP A 88 -3.98 -11.95 -2.92
N GLY A 89 -3.89 -12.02 -1.57
CA GLY A 89 -4.65 -12.98 -0.81
C GLY A 89 -4.90 -12.62 0.65
N TRP A 90 -6.03 -13.12 1.16
CA TRP A 90 -6.43 -13.01 2.56
C TRP A 90 -7.01 -14.32 3.07
N ASP A 91 -6.41 -14.84 4.12
CA ASP A 91 -6.92 -15.97 4.89
C ASP A 91 -7.62 -15.44 6.16
N PRO A 92 -8.96 -15.43 6.20
CA PRO A 92 -9.71 -14.89 7.35
C PRO A 92 -9.59 -15.76 8.59
N VAL A 93 -9.30 -17.06 8.46
CA VAL A 93 -9.15 -17.99 9.58
C VAL A 93 -7.81 -17.78 10.26
N ALA A 94 -6.73 -17.75 9.48
CA ALA A 94 -5.39 -17.48 9.97
C ALA A 94 -5.12 -15.98 10.22
N ARG A 95 -6.04 -15.09 9.83
CA ARG A 95 -5.83 -13.63 9.79
C ARG A 95 -4.51 -13.27 9.13
N ARG A 96 -4.26 -13.87 7.97
CA ARG A 96 -3.02 -13.74 7.22
C ARG A 96 -3.25 -13.11 5.87
N LEU A 97 -2.56 -12.00 5.62
CA LEU A 97 -2.50 -11.33 4.32
C LEU A 97 -1.25 -11.83 3.58
N GLU A 98 -1.43 -12.21 2.33
CA GLU A 98 -0.36 -12.70 1.46
C GLU A 98 -0.10 -11.74 0.31
N GLU A 99 1.18 -11.41 0.11
CA GLU A 99 1.72 -10.75 -1.07
C GLU A 99 2.47 -11.80 -1.88
N ILE A 100 1.99 -12.14 -3.07
CA ILE A 100 2.51 -13.24 -3.89
C ILE A 100 3.43 -12.68 -4.97
N LYS A 101 4.60 -13.27 -5.12
CA LYS A 101 5.58 -12.92 -6.15
C LYS A 101 6.05 -14.16 -6.88
N THR A 102 6.01 -14.13 -8.19
CA THR A 102 6.57 -15.17 -9.03
C THR A 102 8.02 -14.84 -9.38
N TYR A 103 8.86 -15.87 -9.48
CA TYR A 103 10.27 -15.71 -9.85
C TYR A 103 10.79 -16.94 -10.60
N ARG A 104 11.98 -16.79 -11.18
CA ARG A 104 12.79 -17.87 -11.78
C ARG A 104 14.15 -17.96 -11.10
N GLY A 105 14.78 -19.09 -11.20
CA GLY A 105 16.14 -19.29 -10.69
C GLY A 105 16.20 -19.41 -9.17
N ASP A 106 17.25 -18.84 -8.56
CA ASP A 106 17.51 -18.94 -7.13
C ASP A 106 17.10 -17.68 -6.39
N LEU A 107 16.19 -17.82 -5.43
CA LEU A 107 15.70 -16.71 -4.60
C LEU A 107 16.79 -16.07 -3.74
N ALA A 108 17.89 -16.81 -3.44
CA ALA A 108 19.01 -16.25 -2.70
C ALA A 108 19.72 -15.13 -3.46
N HIS A 109 19.65 -15.13 -4.78
CA HIS A 109 20.23 -14.08 -5.63
C HIS A 109 19.30 -12.87 -5.82
N GLN A 110 18.09 -12.90 -5.27
CA GLN A 110 17.19 -11.75 -5.35
C GLN A 110 17.76 -10.58 -4.54
N PRO A 111 17.88 -9.38 -5.16
CA PRO A 111 18.37 -8.20 -4.45
C PRO A 111 17.51 -7.87 -3.22
N ASN A 112 18.14 -7.50 -2.12
CA ASN A 112 17.44 -7.17 -0.87
C ASN A 112 16.44 -6.01 -1.02
N ASN A 113 16.71 -5.06 -1.90
CA ASN A 113 15.81 -3.94 -2.17
C ASN A 113 14.47 -4.38 -2.79
N HIS A 114 14.45 -5.47 -3.58
CA HIS A 114 13.20 -6.04 -4.08
C HIS A 114 12.35 -6.58 -2.93
N ARG A 115 12.96 -7.36 -2.02
CA ARG A 115 12.25 -7.91 -0.86
C ARG A 115 11.76 -6.82 0.07
N GLN A 116 12.55 -5.76 0.27
CA GLN A 116 12.11 -4.60 1.05
C GLN A 116 10.90 -3.91 0.44
N LEU A 117 10.85 -3.77 -0.89
CA LEU A 117 9.69 -3.22 -1.60
C LEU A 117 8.44 -4.11 -1.44
N HIS A 118 8.59 -5.43 -1.55
CA HIS A 118 7.48 -6.37 -1.36
C HIS A 118 6.94 -6.32 0.08
N TRP A 119 7.83 -6.23 1.09
CA TRP A 119 7.41 -6.00 2.48
C TRP A 119 6.70 -4.67 2.67
N ALA A 120 7.14 -3.61 2.01
CA ALA A 120 6.45 -2.32 2.08
C ALA A 120 5.02 -2.43 1.55
N GLN A 121 4.81 -3.13 0.44
CA GLN A 121 3.47 -3.41 -0.11
C GLN A 121 2.61 -4.20 0.88
N ALA A 122 3.15 -5.29 1.42
CA ALA A 122 2.45 -6.12 2.40
C ALA A 122 2.07 -5.33 3.67
N ARG A 123 2.96 -4.46 4.18
CA ARG A 123 2.71 -3.63 5.36
C ARG A 123 1.65 -2.56 5.11
N VAL A 124 1.65 -1.92 3.94
CA VAL A 124 0.58 -0.97 3.57
C VAL A 124 -0.76 -1.69 3.49
N TYR A 125 -0.84 -2.83 2.81
CA TYR A 125 -2.07 -3.63 2.78
C TYR A 125 -2.46 -4.13 4.18
N GLY A 126 -1.49 -4.48 5.01
CA GLY A 126 -1.70 -4.85 6.42
C GLY A 126 -2.36 -3.72 7.23
N ALA A 127 -1.89 -2.48 7.06
CA ALA A 127 -2.52 -1.31 7.68
C ALA A 127 -3.97 -1.14 7.22
N LEU A 128 -4.21 -1.24 5.91
CA LEU A 128 -5.53 -1.07 5.33
C LEU A 128 -6.52 -2.13 5.78
N ILE A 129 -6.11 -3.41 5.82
CA ILE A 129 -6.99 -4.50 6.25
C ILE A 129 -7.26 -4.46 7.76
N CYS A 130 -6.25 -4.12 8.58
CA CYS A 130 -6.47 -3.91 10.02
C CYS A 130 -7.51 -2.82 10.28
N ARG A 131 -7.43 -1.70 9.55
CA ARG A 131 -8.40 -0.61 9.64
C ARG A 131 -9.79 -1.06 9.20
N GLN A 132 -9.89 -1.77 8.07
CA GLN A 132 -11.16 -2.21 7.49
C GLN A 132 -11.89 -3.23 8.38
N LEU A 133 -11.14 -4.16 9.00
CA LEU A 133 -11.69 -5.25 9.79
C LEU A 133 -11.60 -5.03 11.31
N GLY A 134 -11.06 -3.90 11.77
CA GLY A 134 -10.89 -3.60 13.21
C GLY A 134 -9.92 -4.54 13.92
N LEU A 135 -8.88 -5.03 13.21
CA LEU A 135 -7.91 -5.96 13.78
C LEU A 135 -6.82 -5.20 14.54
N GLN A 136 -6.36 -5.78 15.67
CA GLN A 136 -5.23 -5.24 16.43
C GLN A 136 -3.87 -5.72 15.89
N GLN A 137 -3.87 -6.86 15.23
CA GLN A 137 -2.70 -7.44 14.58
C GLN A 137 -3.11 -8.29 13.38
N VAL A 138 -2.18 -8.51 12.47
CA VAL A 138 -2.34 -9.33 11.28
C VAL A 138 -1.04 -10.07 10.98
N ALA A 139 -1.13 -11.32 10.55
CA ALA A 139 0.00 -12.02 9.97
C ALA A 139 0.21 -11.52 8.53
N LEU A 140 1.44 -11.14 8.20
CA LEU A 140 1.84 -10.77 6.84
C LEU A 140 2.74 -11.86 6.28
N ALA A 141 2.53 -12.25 5.03
CA ALA A 141 3.38 -13.23 4.36
C ALA A 141 3.78 -12.76 2.97
N LEU A 142 5.07 -12.87 2.65
CA LEU A 142 5.57 -12.83 1.29
C LEU A 142 5.66 -14.26 0.77
N VAL A 143 4.91 -14.57 -0.25
CA VAL A 143 4.88 -15.89 -0.89
C VAL A 143 5.61 -15.80 -2.22
N TYR A 144 6.81 -16.37 -2.28
CA TYR A 144 7.59 -16.45 -3.51
C TYR A 144 7.35 -17.79 -4.19
N TYR A 145 6.75 -17.76 -5.37
CA TYR A 145 6.47 -18.94 -6.18
C TYR A 145 7.47 -19.06 -7.33
N ASN A 146 8.27 -20.10 -7.31
CA ASN A 146 9.19 -20.44 -8.40
C ASN A 146 8.41 -21.14 -9.52
N ILE A 147 8.33 -20.53 -10.69
CA ILE A 147 7.55 -21.05 -11.82
C ILE A 147 8.20 -22.29 -12.46
N ASP A 148 9.52 -22.45 -12.34
CA ASP A 148 10.25 -23.59 -12.92
C ASP A 148 10.13 -24.83 -12.03
N THR A 149 10.31 -24.66 -10.70
CA THR A 149 10.24 -25.77 -9.73
C THR A 149 8.85 -25.99 -9.15
N ARG A 150 7.93 -25.02 -9.31
CA ARG A 150 6.57 -24.99 -8.73
C ARG A 150 6.55 -25.03 -7.20
N GLN A 151 7.61 -24.56 -6.58
CA GLN A 151 7.74 -24.49 -5.11
C GLN A 151 7.45 -23.10 -4.58
N GLU A 152 6.89 -23.06 -3.38
CA GLU A 152 6.65 -21.84 -2.63
C GLU A 152 7.73 -21.69 -1.54
N THR A 153 8.25 -20.45 -1.40
CA THR A 153 9.04 -20.04 -0.24
C THR A 153 8.30 -18.91 0.44
N VAL A 154 8.02 -19.06 1.73
CA VAL A 154 7.21 -18.12 2.49
C VAL A 154 8.04 -17.46 3.58
N PHE A 155 8.01 -16.14 3.61
CA PHE A 155 8.52 -15.32 4.72
C PHE A 155 7.34 -14.68 5.43
N SER A 156 7.33 -14.74 6.76
CA SER A 156 6.20 -14.23 7.55
C SER A 156 6.67 -13.31 8.66
N GLU A 157 5.85 -12.30 8.95
CA GLU A 157 5.98 -11.45 10.12
C GLU A 157 4.58 -11.19 10.71
N THR A 158 4.53 -10.80 12.00
CA THR A 158 3.30 -10.30 12.61
C THR A 158 3.38 -8.78 12.64
N GLY A 159 2.34 -8.13 12.10
CA GLY A 159 2.22 -6.68 12.13
C GLY A 159 1.18 -6.23 13.15
N GLU A 160 1.59 -5.42 14.12
CA GLU A 160 0.68 -4.72 15.01
C GLU A 160 0.00 -3.57 14.28
N ALA A 161 -1.31 -3.43 14.43
CA ALA A 161 -2.10 -2.43 13.70
C ALA A 161 -1.57 -1.01 13.86
N ALA A 162 -1.15 -0.63 15.08
CA ALA A 162 -0.60 0.70 15.34
C ALA A 162 0.72 0.94 14.59
N ALA A 163 1.62 -0.05 14.56
CA ALA A 163 2.89 0.04 13.85
C ALA A 163 2.69 0.08 12.33
N LEU A 164 1.77 -0.74 11.81
CA LEU A 164 1.41 -0.74 10.39
C LEU A 164 0.75 0.57 9.98
N GLN A 165 -0.11 1.14 10.83
CA GLN A 165 -0.73 2.44 10.60
C GLN A 165 0.31 3.55 10.53
N ALA A 166 1.26 3.58 11.48
CA ALA A 166 2.35 4.55 11.48
C ALA A 166 3.23 4.42 10.22
N PHE A 167 3.51 3.20 9.79
CA PHE A 167 4.21 2.95 8.53
C PHE A 167 3.45 3.49 7.32
N PHE A 168 2.15 3.21 7.22
CA PHE A 168 1.29 3.72 6.15
C PHE A 168 1.29 5.25 6.09
N GLU A 169 1.14 5.90 7.23
CA GLU A 169 1.13 7.37 7.34
C GLU A 169 2.48 7.98 6.92
N GLU A 170 3.59 7.34 7.30
CA GLU A 170 4.92 7.77 6.87
C GLU A 170 5.07 7.70 5.34
N GLN A 171 4.61 6.62 4.70
CA GLN A 171 4.66 6.52 3.24
C GLN A 171 3.80 7.61 2.57
N CYS A 172 2.61 7.84 3.07
CA CYS A 172 1.72 8.90 2.58
C CYS A 172 2.36 10.29 2.73
N TRP A 173 2.95 10.57 3.88
CA TRP A 173 3.66 11.83 4.13
C TRP A 173 4.82 12.04 3.16
N ARG A 174 5.66 11.02 2.97
CA ARG A 174 6.79 11.08 2.01
C ARG A 174 6.32 11.37 0.59
N PHE A 175 5.26 10.72 0.17
CA PHE A 175 4.68 10.92 -1.16
C PHE A 175 4.11 12.34 -1.32
N ALA A 176 3.37 12.84 -0.33
CA ALA A 176 2.79 14.18 -0.35
C ALA A 176 3.86 15.28 -0.33
N ALA A 177 4.92 15.12 0.47
CA ALA A 177 6.03 16.06 0.53
C ALA A 177 6.74 16.18 -0.82
N TRP A 178 6.98 15.06 -1.49
CA TRP A 178 7.56 15.08 -2.84
C TRP A 178 6.63 15.75 -3.86
N SER A 179 5.35 15.40 -3.85
CA SER A 179 4.37 15.99 -4.78
C SER A 179 4.29 17.51 -4.65
N ALA A 180 4.38 18.02 -3.41
CA ALA A 180 4.42 19.46 -3.16
C ALA A 180 5.69 20.11 -3.73
N GLN A 181 6.86 19.47 -3.58
CA GLN A 181 8.13 19.96 -4.15
C GLN A 181 8.08 20.01 -5.68
N GLU A 182 7.58 18.95 -6.34
CA GLU A 182 7.42 18.90 -7.79
C GLU A 182 6.50 20.01 -8.31
N THR A 183 5.38 20.26 -7.61
CA THR A 183 4.45 21.33 -7.97
C THR A 183 5.12 22.71 -7.85
N ALA A 184 5.86 22.94 -6.78
CA ALA A 184 6.61 24.20 -6.58
C ALA A 184 7.70 24.40 -7.65
N HIS A 185 8.42 23.33 -8.01
CA HIS A 185 9.43 23.39 -9.08
C HIS A 185 8.84 23.69 -10.46
N ARG A 186 7.65 23.19 -10.77
CA ARG A 186 6.95 23.50 -12.02
C ARG A 186 6.51 24.95 -12.06
N ALA A 187 5.88 25.44 -10.98
CA ALA A 187 5.43 26.83 -10.87
C ALA A 187 6.59 27.87 -10.92
N ALA A 188 7.82 27.46 -10.59
CA ALA A 188 8.98 28.34 -10.66
C ALA A 188 9.63 28.39 -12.05
N ARG A 189 9.19 27.57 -13.00
CA ARG A 189 9.69 27.52 -14.40
C ARG A 189 8.77 28.25 -15.40
N ASP A 190 7.52 28.46 -15.00
CA ASP A 190 6.52 29.23 -15.76
C ASP A 190 6.57 30.72 -15.38
#